data_c76b69da40070de5fb4c56b00c6819f4
#
_entry.id   c76b69da40070de5fb4c56b00c6819f4
#
_cell.length_a   1.000
_cell.length_b   1.000
_cell.length_c   1.000
_cell.angle_alpha   90.00
_cell.angle_beta   90.00
_cell.angle_gamma   90.00
#
_symmetry.space_group_name_H-M   'P 1'
#
loop_
_entity.id
_entity.type
_entity.pdbx_description
1 polymer ?
#
loop_
_entity_poly.entity_id
_entity_poly.type
_entity_poly.pdbx_seq_one_letter_code
_entity_poly.pdbx_strand_id
1 'polypeptide(L)'
;MSLTQENFMNTASKLSVRKSIWHLAAFAGTLGAILLAPRFSEAARLKDIATVKGVRENILIGYGIVVGLKGTGDSSADITSQSLTRLFGKLGLDVQGTAAIKSKNAAAVIVTANLPPFARVGNQIDVTVSSIGDSSSLEGGILLVTPLRAGDQSVYAVAQGAISIGSIADGTTKNFPTVGRVVAGASIEKDVDQNFAAKKNFRLSLHNPDFTTAARVVAIINGELGGKFASARDSGTIDVVVPF
;
A
#
# COMPACT_ATOMS: atom_id res chain seq x y z
N MET A 1 -19.89 -53.83 70.44
CA MET A 1 -19.65 -53.77 68.97
C MET A 1 -20.22 -52.46 68.42
N SER A 2 -19.85 -51.30 69.00
CA SER A 2 -20.48 -50.00 68.66
C SER A 2 -19.48 -48.85 68.50
N LEU A 3 -18.21 -49.04 68.80
CA LEU A 3 -17.22 -47.94 68.77
C LEU A 3 -16.42 -47.82 67.45
N THR A 4 -16.61 -48.76 66.51
CA THR A 4 -15.83 -48.78 65.25
C THR A 4 -16.51 -48.05 64.07
N GLN A 5 -17.82 -47.85 64.11
CA GLN A 5 -18.55 -47.14 63.04
C GLN A 5 -18.50 -45.60 63.14
N GLU A 6 -18.46 -45.05 64.33
CA GLU A 6 -18.44 -43.61 64.54
C GLU A 6 -17.09 -42.99 64.05
N ASN A 7 -15.95 -43.72 64.18
CA ASN A 7 -14.67 -43.25 63.73
C ASN A 7 -14.52 -43.29 62.21
N PHE A 8 -15.25 -44.16 61.51
CA PHE A 8 -15.16 -44.24 60.01
C PHE A 8 -15.96 -43.11 59.34
N MET A 9 -17.14 -42.75 59.93
CA MET A 9 -17.93 -41.61 59.37
C MET A 9 -17.27 -40.24 59.58
N ASN A 10 -16.58 -40.08 60.72
CA ASN A 10 -15.89 -38.79 61.02
C ASN A 10 -14.64 -38.56 60.20
N THR A 11 -13.96 -39.62 59.74
CA THR A 11 -12.81 -39.54 58.86
C THR A 11 -13.21 -39.27 57.38
N ALA A 12 -14.32 -39.84 56.93
CA ALA A 12 -14.84 -39.65 55.59
C ALA A 12 -15.36 -38.20 55.38
N SER A 13 -16.03 -37.62 56.40
CA SER A 13 -16.52 -36.23 56.34
C SER A 13 -15.35 -35.22 56.31
N LYS A 14 -14.27 -35.44 57.06
CA LYS A 14 -13.08 -34.59 57.05
C LYS A 14 -12.29 -34.65 55.74
N LEU A 15 -12.29 -35.79 55.02
CA LEU A 15 -11.65 -35.93 53.71
C LEU A 15 -12.44 -35.24 52.58
N SER A 16 -13.80 -35.25 52.67
CA SER A 16 -14.64 -34.57 51.68
C SER A 16 -14.53 -33.03 51.78
N VAL A 17 -14.53 -32.51 53.00
CA VAL A 17 -14.37 -31.05 53.24
C VAL A 17 -12.99 -30.56 52.80
N ARG A 18 -11.92 -31.33 53.03
CA ARG A 18 -10.58 -30.98 52.56
C ARG A 18 -10.48 -30.91 51.01
N LYS A 19 -11.11 -31.85 50.31
CA LYS A 19 -11.14 -31.82 48.81
C LYS A 19 -11.91 -30.61 48.30
N SER A 20 -13.05 -30.26 48.94
CA SER A 20 -13.85 -29.09 48.56
C SER A 20 -13.05 -27.76 48.74
N ILE A 21 -12.27 -27.63 49.82
CA ILE A 21 -11.43 -26.46 50.09
C ILE A 21 -10.31 -26.34 49.06
N TRP A 22 -9.70 -27.45 48.64
CA TRP A 22 -8.68 -27.45 47.60
C TRP A 22 -9.21 -27.01 46.22
N HIS A 23 -10.42 -27.43 45.85
CA HIS A 23 -11.09 -27.01 44.63
C HIS A 23 -11.45 -25.51 44.67
N LEU A 24 -11.90 -24.99 45.79
CA LEU A 24 -12.16 -23.56 45.98
C LEU A 24 -10.90 -22.73 45.93
N ALA A 25 -9.78 -23.18 46.52
CA ALA A 25 -8.49 -22.50 46.48
C ALA A 25 -7.91 -22.52 45.06
N ALA A 26 -8.02 -23.63 44.32
CA ALA A 26 -7.60 -23.74 42.93
C ALA A 26 -8.44 -22.83 42.04
N PHE A 27 -9.75 -22.74 42.24
CA PHE A 27 -10.63 -21.85 41.47
C PHE A 27 -10.33 -20.36 41.75
N ALA A 28 -10.09 -20.00 43.00
CA ALA A 28 -9.70 -18.65 43.40
C ALA A 28 -8.33 -18.27 42.82
N GLY A 29 -7.38 -19.22 42.80
CA GLY A 29 -6.04 -19.03 42.18
C GLY A 29 -6.10 -18.84 40.67
N THR A 30 -6.92 -19.61 39.95
CA THR A 30 -7.09 -19.44 38.48
C THR A 30 -7.81 -18.15 38.16
N LEU A 31 -8.82 -17.73 38.94
CA LEU A 31 -9.51 -16.45 38.76
C LEU A 31 -8.57 -15.27 39.02
N GLY A 32 -7.72 -15.37 40.06
CA GLY A 32 -6.67 -14.37 40.35
C GLY A 32 -5.61 -14.26 39.22
N ALA A 33 -5.21 -15.40 38.66
CA ALA A 33 -4.26 -15.42 37.53
C ALA A 33 -4.82 -14.78 36.26
N ILE A 34 -6.12 -14.94 35.98
CA ILE A 34 -6.80 -14.31 34.84
C ILE A 34 -6.93 -12.78 35.01
N LEU A 35 -7.14 -12.33 36.25
CA LEU A 35 -7.22 -10.88 36.57
C LEU A 35 -5.86 -10.18 36.55
N LEU A 36 -4.77 -10.92 36.76
CA LEU A 36 -3.39 -10.41 36.69
C LEU A 36 -2.73 -10.59 35.32
N ALA A 37 -3.40 -11.21 34.34
CA ALA A 37 -2.87 -11.33 32.98
C ALA A 37 -2.60 -9.93 32.41
N PRO A 38 -1.38 -9.64 31.95
CA PRO A 38 -1.07 -8.35 31.34
C PRO A 38 -1.96 -8.19 30.11
N ARG A 39 -2.82 -7.19 30.13
CA ARG A 39 -3.55 -6.79 28.94
C ARG A 39 -2.51 -6.17 27.99
N PHE A 40 -2.16 -6.88 26.95
CA PHE A 40 -1.40 -6.29 25.84
C PHE A 40 -2.31 -5.21 25.25
N SER A 41 -2.10 -3.98 25.70
CA SER A 41 -2.69 -2.82 25.05
C SER A 41 -1.91 -2.67 23.72
N GLU A 42 -2.52 -2.98 22.60
CA GLU A 42 -1.98 -2.57 21.30
C GLU A 42 -1.93 -1.05 21.29
N ALA A 43 -0.74 -0.51 21.49
CA ALA A 43 -0.50 0.92 21.37
C ALA A 43 -0.58 1.27 19.88
N ALA A 44 -1.67 1.92 19.46
CA ALA A 44 -1.80 2.43 18.10
C ALA A 44 -0.69 3.44 17.84
N ARG A 45 0.10 3.21 16.77
CA ARG A 45 1.16 4.13 16.37
C ARG A 45 0.56 5.35 15.68
N LEU A 46 1.14 6.52 15.88
CA LEU A 46 0.66 7.76 15.26
C LEU A 46 0.50 7.63 13.74
N LYS A 47 1.40 6.93 13.08
CA LYS A 47 1.35 6.68 11.63
C LYS A 47 0.16 5.85 11.17
N ASP A 48 -0.45 5.07 12.08
CA ASP A 48 -1.57 4.19 11.75
C ASP A 48 -2.92 4.91 11.91
N ILE A 49 -2.95 6.04 12.64
CA ILE A 49 -4.15 6.83 12.94
C ILE A 49 -4.18 8.20 12.30
N ALA A 50 -3.03 8.69 11.80
CA ALA A 50 -2.92 10.03 11.21
C ALA A 50 -1.97 10.08 10.02
N THR A 51 -2.25 11.01 9.11
CA THR A 51 -1.36 11.37 7.99
C THR A 51 -0.87 12.80 8.13
N VAL A 52 0.33 13.07 7.61
CA VAL A 52 0.88 14.43 7.54
C VAL A 52 0.28 15.14 6.31
N LYS A 53 -0.36 16.28 6.52
CA LYS A 53 -0.94 17.05 5.41
C LYS A 53 0.13 17.51 4.42
N GLY A 54 -0.11 17.23 3.14
CA GLY A 54 0.83 17.53 2.06
C GLY A 54 1.80 16.38 1.77
N VAL A 55 1.83 15.32 2.57
CA VAL A 55 2.58 14.11 2.31
C VAL A 55 1.61 13.08 1.75
N ARG A 56 1.56 12.92 0.43
CA ARG A 56 0.68 11.97 -0.26
C ARG A 56 1.37 11.39 -1.48
N GLU A 57 0.98 10.22 -1.86
CA GLU A 57 1.34 9.67 -3.16
C GLU A 57 0.66 10.47 -4.28
N ASN A 58 1.36 10.66 -5.38
CA ASN A 58 0.81 11.26 -6.58
C ASN A 58 0.68 10.18 -7.66
N ILE A 59 -0.48 10.13 -8.31
CA ILE A 59 -0.70 9.19 -9.39
C ILE A 59 -0.09 9.76 -10.65
N LEU A 60 0.75 8.95 -11.32
CA LEU A 60 1.32 9.23 -12.63
C LEU A 60 0.60 8.41 -13.68
N ILE A 61 0.37 9.02 -14.83
CA ILE A 61 -0.24 8.38 -16.00
C ILE A 61 0.60 8.67 -17.23
N GLY A 62 0.77 7.65 -18.08
CA GLY A 62 1.41 7.77 -19.39
C GLY A 62 0.68 6.95 -20.44
N TYR A 63 0.86 7.34 -21.69
CA TYR A 63 0.47 6.58 -22.85
C TYR A 63 1.71 5.95 -23.46
N GLY A 64 1.71 4.64 -23.65
CA GLY A 64 2.84 3.88 -24.14
C GLY A 64 2.48 2.87 -25.22
N ILE A 65 3.52 2.23 -25.75
CA ILE A 65 3.41 1.14 -26.71
C ILE A 65 4.18 -0.05 -26.13
N VAL A 66 3.57 -1.20 -26.20
CA VAL A 66 4.17 -2.50 -25.91
C VAL A 66 4.50 -3.17 -27.26
N VAL A 67 5.70 -3.71 -27.37
CA VAL A 67 6.16 -4.43 -28.56
C VAL A 67 6.64 -5.83 -28.21
N GLY A 68 6.83 -6.67 -29.24
CA GLY A 68 7.31 -8.04 -29.03
C GLY A 68 6.21 -9.05 -28.69
N LEU A 69 4.94 -8.67 -28.87
CA LEU A 69 3.80 -9.56 -28.68
C LEU A 69 3.72 -10.57 -29.82
N LYS A 70 3.56 -11.85 -29.49
CA LYS A 70 3.51 -12.94 -30.47
C LYS A 70 2.09 -13.10 -31.06
N GLY A 71 1.66 -12.10 -31.85
CA GLY A 71 0.34 -12.13 -32.49
C GLY A 71 -0.83 -11.83 -31.56
N THR A 72 -0.58 -11.41 -30.33
CA THR A 72 -1.60 -11.09 -29.30
C THR A 72 -1.84 -9.59 -29.13
N GLY A 73 -1.10 -8.76 -29.88
CA GLY A 73 -1.24 -7.32 -29.88
C GLY A 73 -2.49 -6.83 -30.63
N ASP A 74 -2.60 -5.52 -30.80
CA ASP A 74 -3.74 -4.89 -31.44
C ASP A 74 -3.84 -5.27 -32.93
N SER A 75 -5.04 -5.62 -33.36
CA SER A 75 -5.30 -6.03 -34.73
C SER A 75 -5.92 -4.93 -35.59
N SER A 76 -6.71 -4.05 -35.00
CA SER A 76 -7.51 -3.04 -35.71
C SER A 76 -7.42 -1.65 -35.09
N ALA A 77 -6.60 -1.45 -34.04
CA ALA A 77 -6.51 -0.19 -33.35
C ALA A 77 -5.74 0.86 -34.18
N ASP A 78 -6.45 1.81 -34.77
CA ASP A 78 -5.84 2.95 -35.50
C ASP A 78 -4.87 3.74 -34.60
N ILE A 79 -5.15 3.81 -33.31
CA ILE A 79 -4.30 4.50 -32.33
C ILE A 79 -2.91 3.86 -32.23
N THR A 80 -2.81 2.55 -32.29
CA THR A 80 -1.53 1.81 -32.26
C THR A 80 -0.73 2.07 -33.53
N SER A 81 -1.38 1.99 -34.70
CA SER A 81 -0.75 2.26 -36.00
C SER A 81 -0.22 3.69 -36.08
N GLN A 82 -1.00 4.68 -35.70
CA GLN A 82 -0.59 6.10 -35.69
C GLN A 82 0.57 6.35 -34.71
N SER A 83 0.54 5.70 -33.56
CA SER A 83 1.58 5.86 -32.54
C SER A 83 2.90 5.24 -32.96
N LEU A 84 2.87 4.08 -33.62
CA LEU A 84 4.04 3.44 -34.24
C LEU A 84 4.62 4.33 -35.34
N THR A 85 3.80 4.89 -36.21
CA THR A 85 4.23 5.79 -37.28
C THR A 85 4.93 7.03 -36.69
N ARG A 86 4.35 7.65 -35.65
CA ARG A 86 4.98 8.79 -34.96
C ARG A 86 6.30 8.42 -34.28
N LEU A 87 6.37 7.23 -33.70
CA LEU A 87 7.58 6.72 -33.06
C LEU A 87 8.70 6.54 -34.09
N PHE A 88 8.41 5.88 -35.21
CA PHE A 88 9.38 5.68 -36.28
C PHE A 88 9.86 7.00 -36.90
N GLY A 89 8.95 7.97 -37.09
CA GLY A 89 9.30 9.31 -37.49
C GLY A 89 10.29 10.01 -36.56
N LYS A 90 10.07 9.85 -35.20
CA LYS A 90 11.01 10.37 -34.20
C LYS A 90 12.39 9.67 -34.22
N LEU A 91 12.44 8.41 -34.66
CA LEU A 91 13.66 7.64 -34.80
C LEU A 91 14.35 7.88 -36.15
N GLY A 92 13.82 8.81 -36.95
CA GLY A 92 14.40 9.15 -38.29
C GLY A 92 14.02 8.18 -39.38
N LEU A 93 13.07 7.27 -39.13
CA LEU A 93 12.53 6.34 -40.11
C LEU A 93 11.26 6.97 -40.72
N ASP A 94 11.39 7.50 -41.94
CA ASP A 94 10.24 8.06 -42.67
C ASP A 94 9.40 6.89 -43.25
N VAL A 95 8.32 6.56 -42.55
CA VAL A 95 7.33 5.59 -43.02
C VAL A 95 6.32 6.36 -43.88
N GLN A 96 6.73 6.78 -45.08
CA GLN A 96 5.85 7.42 -46.05
C GLN A 96 4.96 6.36 -46.72
N GLY A 97 3.69 6.45 -46.45
CA GLY A 97 2.65 5.65 -47.09
C GLY A 97 1.56 5.26 -46.12
N THR A 98 0.32 5.41 -46.55
CA THR A 98 -0.93 5.06 -45.87
C THR A 98 -1.11 3.56 -45.57
N ALA A 99 -0.06 2.76 -45.70
CA ALA A 99 -0.09 1.39 -45.18
C ALA A 99 0.05 1.46 -43.66
N ALA A 100 -1.07 1.61 -42.97
CA ALA A 100 -1.12 1.46 -41.53
C ALA A 100 -0.28 0.24 -41.14
N ILE A 101 0.72 0.44 -40.26
CA ILE A 101 1.56 -0.64 -39.76
C ILE A 101 0.63 -1.56 -38.95
N LYS A 102 0.03 -2.51 -39.63
CA LYS A 102 -0.82 -3.54 -39.01
C LYS A 102 0.08 -4.65 -38.52
N SER A 103 0.43 -4.58 -37.25
CA SER A 103 1.24 -5.61 -36.62
C SER A 103 0.57 -6.05 -35.33
N LYS A 104 0.12 -7.31 -35.28
CA LYS A 104 -0.37 -7.92 -34.03
C LYS A 104 0.74 -8.13 -32.99
N ASN A 105 1.92 -7.61 -33.23
CA ASN A 105 3.06 -7.69 -32.32
C ASN A 105 3.24 -6.42 -31.45
N ALA A 106 2.32 -5.44 -31.60
CA ALA A 106 2.31 -4.24 -30.80
C ALA A 106 0.93 -3.95 -30.23
N ALA A 107 0.89 -3.27 -29.07
CA ALA A 107 -0.35 -2.85 -28.42
C ALA A 107 -0.21 -1.45 -27.81
N ALA A 108 -1.26 -0.64 -27.95
CA ALA A 108 -1.38 0.61 -27.24
C ALA A 108 -1.78 0.37 -25.79
N VAL A 109 -1.09 1.04 -24.86
CA VAL A 109 -1.29 0.83 -23.42
C VAL A 109 -1.36 2.13 -22.64
N ILE A 110 -2.13 2.11 -21.55
CA ILE A 110 -2.02 3.08 -20.45
C ILE A 110 -1.05 2.50 -19.42
N VAL A 111 -0.15 3.36 -18.96
CA VAL A 111 0.82 3.05 -17.92
C VAL A 111 0.52 3.93 -16.71
N THR A 112 0.36 3.33 -15.56
CA THR A 112 0.10 4.03 -14.31
C THR A 112 1.15 3.67 -13.26
N ALA A 113 1.52 4.65 -12.43
CA ALA A 113 2.43 4.45 -11.32
C ALA A 113 2.04 5.35 -10.15
N ASN A 114 2.39 4.92 -8.94
CA ASN A 114 2.27 5.74 -7.75
C ASN A 114 3.63 6.34 -7.42
N LEU A 115 3.73 7.66 -7.47
CA LEU A 115 4.92 8.40 -7.09
C LEU A 115 4.90 8.61 -5.57
N PRO A 116 5.80 7.97 -4.81
CA PRO A 116 5.85 8.16 -3.37
C PRO A 116 6.19 9.60 -2.99
N PRO A 117 5.70 10.09 -1.84
CA PRO A 117 6.18 11.35 -1.31
C PRO A 117 7.68 11.24 -1.01
N PHE A 118 8.44 12.29 -1.22
CA PHE A 118 9.90 12.34 -1.02
C PHE A 118 10.72 11.44 -1.96
N ALA A 119 10.13 10.97 -3.05
CA ALA A 119 10.87 10.27 -4.09
C ALA A 119 11.90 11.20 -4.73
N ARG A 120 13.12 10.68 -4.97
CA ARG A 120 14.25 11.41 -5.54
C ARG A 120 14.52 10.97 -6.96
N VAL A 121 15.10 11.87 -7.74
CA VAL A 121 15.61 11.53 -9.09
C VAL A 121 16.51 10.31 -9.01
N GLY A 122 16.32 9.37 -9.95
CA GLY A 122 17.01 8.09 -9.99
C GLY A 122 16.38 6.96 -9.20
N ASN A 123 15.39 7.23 -8.32
CA ASN A 123 14.64 6.16 -7.66
C ASN A 123 13.78 5.43 -8.70
N GLN A 124 13.61 4.13 -8.48
CA GLN A 124 12.77 3.28 -9.33
C GLN A 124 11.45 2.96 -8.64
N ILE A 125 10.37 2.97 -9.43
CA ILE A 125 9.02 2.63 -8.99
C ILE A 125 8.40 1.60 -9.92
N ASP A 126 7.49 0.82 -9.39
CA ASP A 126 6.73 -0.14 -10.16
C ASP A 126 5.67 0.55 -11.01
N VAL A 127 5.39 -0.01 -12.16
CA VAL A 127 4.33 0.48 -13.04
C VAL A 127 3.35 -0.63 -13.38
N THR A 128 2.09 -0.24 -13.54
CA THR A 128 1.04 -1.09 -14.08
C THR A 128 0.76 -0.70 -15.52
N VAL A 129 0.70 -1.68 -16.39
CA VAL A 129 0.48 -1.51 -17.83
C VAL A 129 -0.83 -2.17 -18.19
N SER A 130 -1.74 -1.44 -18.83
CA SER A 130 -3.07 -1.92 -19.21
C SER A 130 -3.33 -1.62 -20.69
N SER A 131 -3.80 -2.61 -21.44
CA SER A 131 -4.15 -2.43 -22.84
C SER A 131 -5.34 -1.47 -23.00
N ILE A 132 -5.30 -0.65 -24.05
CA ILE A 132 -6.40 0.25 -24.44
C ILE A 132 -7.09 -0.25 -25.72
N GLY A 133 -6.34 -0.97 -26.54
CA GLY A 133 -6.81 -1.47 -27.83
C GLY A 133 -7.49 -2.83 -27.71
N ASP A 134 -7.44 -3.58 -28.79
CA ASP A 134 -8.05 -4.90 -28.93
C ASP A 134 -7.03 -6.05 -28.75
N SER A 135 -5.92 -5.79 -28.07
CA SER A 135 -4.93 -6.83 -27.75
C SER A 135 -5.49 -7.88 -26.82
N SER A 136 -5.24 -9.15 -27.15
CA SER A 136 -5.71 -10.28 -26.34
C SER A 136 -4.78 -10.62 -25.17
N SER A 137 -3.51 -10.26 -25.24
CA SER A 137 -2.53 -10.46 -24.17
C SER A 137 -1.32 -9.56 -24.32
N LEU A 138 -0.76 -9.10 -23.19
CA LEU A 138 0.50 -8.36 -23.11
C LEU A 138 1.69 -9.26 -22.72
N GLU A 139 1.49 -10.57 -22.63
CA GLU A 139 2.52 -11.53 -22.21
C GLU A 139 3.73 -11.52 -23.12
N GLY A 140 4.92 -11.48 -22.51
CA GLY A 140 6.19 -11.46 -23.21
C GLY A 140 6.52 -10.13 -23.90
N GLY A 141 5.63 -9.14 -23.81
CA GLY A 141 5.82 -7.82 -24.36
C GLY A 141 6.81 -6.97 -23.56
N ILE A 142 7.38 -6.00 -24.26
CA ILE A 142 8.29 -4.99 -23.69
C ILE A 142 7.64 -3.64 -23.85
N LEU A 143 7.48 -2.90 -22.74
CA LEU A 143 7.05 -1.52 -22.75
C LEU A 143 8.19 -0.63 -23.25
N LEU A 144 7.91 0.12 -24.31
CA LEU A 144 8.84 1.14 -24.82
C LEU A 144 8.88 2.36 -23.89
N VAL A 145 9.92 3.18 -24.05
CA VAL A 145 10.13 4.40 -23.27
C VAL A 145 8.87 5.26 -23.25
N THR A 146 8.29 5.41 -22.08
CA THR A 146 6.98 6.05 -21.87
C THR A 146 7.08 7.11 -20.78
N PRO A 147 6.88 8.41 -21.11
CA PRO A 147 6.85 9.46 -20.09
C PRO A 147 5.57 9.37 -19.27
N LEU A 148 5.73 9.41 -17.93
CA LEU A 148 4.66 9.42 -16.97
C LEU A 148 4.44 10.84 -16.42
N ARG A 149 3.20 11.32 -16.50
CA ARG A 149 2.79 12.67 -16.12
C ARG A 149 1.90 12.65 -14.90
N ALA A 150 2.02 13.66 -14.06
CA ALA A 150 1.08 13.94 -12.98
C ALA A 150 -0.07 14.84 -13.47
N GLY A 151 -0.97 15.19 -12.57
CA GLY A 151 -2.12 16.06 -12.89
C GLY A 151 -1.77 17.46 -13.38
N ASP A 152 -0.56 17.92 -13.12
CA ASP A 152 0.01 19.20 -13.63
C ASP A 152 0.59 19.08 -15.05
N GLN A 153 0.44 17.94 -15.72
CA GLN A 153 0.98 17.61 -17.03
C GLN A 153 2.52 17.55 -17.12
N SER A 154 3.24 17.79 -16.02
CA SER A 154 4.69 17.63 -15.96
C SER A 154 5.07 16.16 -15.97
N VAL A 155 6.20 15.84 -16.64
CA VAL A 155 6.78 14.49 -16.60
C VAL A 155 7.58 14.34 -15.32
N TYR A 156 7.26 13.33 -14.52
CA TYR A 156 7.94 13.03 -13.26
C TYR A 156 8.75 11.73 -13.33
N ALA A 157 8.36 10.81 -14.21
CA ALA A 157 9.07 9.55 -14.36
C ALA A 157 9.03 9.08 -15.82
N VAL A 158 9.95 8.19 -16.16
CA VAL A 158 10.00 7.54 -17.47
C VAL A 158 9.98 6.03 -17.25
N ALA A 159 8.99 5.37 -17.87
CA ALA A 159 8.76 3.93 -17.73
C ALA A 159 9.26 3.15 -18.93
N GLN A 160 9.86 1.98 -18.69
CA GLN A 160 10.23 0.99 -19.72
C GLN A 160 10.48 -0.37 -19.08
N GLY A 161 10.42 -1.44 -19.88
CA GLY A 161 10.84 -2.77 -19.40
C GLY A 161 9.93 -3.90 -19.81
N ALA A 162 10.32 -5.11 -19.47
CA ALA A 162 9.57 -6.33 -19.75
C ALA A 162 8.32 -6.43 -18.87
N ILE A 163 7.20 -6.77 -19.47
CA ILE A 163 5.92 -6.89 -18.78
C ILE A 163 5.79 -8.29 -18.18
N SER A 164 5.51 -8.34 -16.88
CA SER A 164 5.11 -9.55 -16.17
C SER A 164 3.58 -9.53 -15.96
N ILE A 165 2.90 -10.53 -16.45
CA ILE A 165 1.47 -10.76 -16.17
C ILE A 165 1.34 -11.77 -15.03
N GLY A 166 0.34 -11.57 -14.16
CA GLY A 166 0.02 -12.54 -13.13
C GLY A 166 -0.45 -13.86 -13.76
N SER A 167 0.19 -14.97 -13.42
CA SER A 167 -0.30 -16.30 -13.76
C SER A 167 -0.73 -17.02 -12.49
N ILE A 168 -1.84 -17.78 -12.56
CA ILE A 168 -2.17 -18.73 -11.51
C ILE A 168 -1.37 -20.02 -11.81
N ALA A 169 -0.78 -20.61 -10.79
CA ALA A 169 0.08 -21.79 -10.88
C ALA A 169 -0.59 -23.05 -11.50
N ASP A 170 -1.89 -23.03 -11.75
CA ASP A 170 -2.69 -24.17 -12.16
C ASP A 170 -2.97 -24.25 -13.69
N GLY A 171 -2.16 -23.62 -14.48
CA GLY A 171 -1.90 -23.95 -15.88
C GLY A 171 -2.97 -23.63 -16.93
N THR A 172 -4.20 -23.30 -16.60
CA THR A 172 -5.28 -23.26 -17.60
C THR A 172 -6.00 -21.92 -17.77
N THR A 173 -5.94 -20.99 -16.84
CA THR A 173 -6.61 -19.70 -16.98
C THR A 173 -5.71 -18.56 -16.50
N LYS A 174 -5.27 -17.72 -17.43
CA LYS A 174 -4.56 -16.49 -17.12
C LYS A 174 -5.57 -15.45 -16.65
N ASN A 175 -5.52 -15.02 -15.40
CA ASN A 175 -6.31 -13.88 -14.95
C ASN A 175 -5.75 -12.61 -15.57
N PHE A 176 -6.58 -11.90 -16.33
CA PHE A 176 -6.28 -10.57 -16.88
C PHE A 176 -5.02 -10.49 -17.76
N PRO A 177 -4.96 -11.19 -18.90
CA PRO A 177 -3.78 -11.17 -19.77
C PRO A 177 -3.51 -9.80 -20.41
N THR A 178 -4.47 -8.87 -20.34
CA THR A 178 -4.39 -7.50 -20.87
C THR A 178 -3.85 -6.49 -19.87
N VAL A 179 -3.55 -6.94 -18.64
CA VAL A 179 -2.93 -6.12 -17.58
C VAL A 179 -1.66 -6.79 -17.10
N GLY A 180 -0.59 -6.04 -16.98
CA GLY A 180 0.69 -6.50 -16.46
C GLY A 180 1.39 -5.47 -15.60
N ARG A 181 2.48 -5.89 -15.00
CA ARG A 181 3.33 -5.06 -14.15
C ARG A 181 4.77 -5.09 -14.65
N VAL A 182 5.44 -3.95 -14.59
CA VAL A 182 6.89 -3.86 -14.78
C VAL A 182 7.48 -3.46 -13.43
N VAL A 183 8.18 -4.40 -12.80
CA VAL A 183 8.81 -4.19 -11.49
C VAL A 183 10.00 -3.25 -11.66
N ALA A 184 10.10 -2.23 -10.81
CA ALA A 184 11.09 -1.17 -10.91
C ALA A 184 11.16 -0.55 -12.34
N GLY A 185 10.02 -0.52 -13.04
CA GLY A 185 9.95 -0.21 -14.46
C GLY A 185 9.96 1.28 -14.78
N ALA A 186 9.83 2.17 -13.81
CA ALA A 186 9.94 3.60 -14.07
C ALA A 186 11.04 4.24 -13.22
N SER A 187 11.89 5.04 -13.87
CA SER A 187 12.88 5.90 -13.23
C SER A 187 12.28 7.28 -13.00
N ILE A 188 12.49 7.85 -11.82
CA ILE A 188 12.05 9.20 -11.49
C ILE A 188 13.04 10.19 -12.07
N GLU A 189 12.52 11.14 -12.87
CA GLU A 189 13.31 12.16 -13.56
C GLU A 189 13.18 13.55 -12.92
N LYS A 190 12.15 13.73 -12.07
CA LYS A 190 11.90 15.00 -11.40
C LYS A 190 11.43 14.77 -9.97
N ASP A 191 12.07 15.43 -9.02
CA ASP A 191 11.65 15.42 -7.61
C ASP A 191 10.29 16.12 -7.43
N VAL A 192 9.50 15.60 -6.48
CA VAL A 192 8.36 16.34 -5.95
C VAL A 192 8.90 17.32 -4.91
N ASP A 193 9.07 18.58 -5.31
CA ASP A 193 9.54 19.61 -4.39
C ASP A 193 8.43 19.93 -3.37
N GLN A 194 8.58 19.39 -2.19
CA GLN A 194 7.66 19.63 -1.07
C GLN A 194 8.23 20.66 -0.07
N ASN A 195 9.49 21.06 -0.23
CA ASN A 195 10.22 21.94 0.69
C ASN A 195 9.91 21.65 2.17
N PHE A 196 9.79 20.34 2.49
CA PHE A 196 9.30 19.87 3.78
C PHE A 196 10.28 20.24 4.91
N ALA A 197 11.58 20.23 4.59
CA ALA A 197 12.63 20.55 5.54
C ALA A 197 12.60 22.01 6.02
N ALA A 198 12.06 22.93 5.21
CA ALA A 198 11.94 24.35 5.59
C ALA A 198 10.65 24.68 6.35
N LYS A 199 9.74 23.71 6.51
CA LYS A 199 8.47 23.94 7.23
C LYS A 199 8.72 23.93 8.73
N LYS A 200 8.40 25.05 9.38
CA LYS A 200 8.41 25.17 10.82
C LYS A 200 7.17 24.56 11.48
N ASN A 201 6.11 24.35 10.73
CA ASN A 201 4.84 23.78 11.20
C ASN A 201 4.41 22.69 10.25
N PHE A 202 3.88 21.62 10.76
CA PHE A 202 3.17 20.62 9.96
C PHE A 202 1.83 20.28 10.59
N ARG A 203 0.94 19.75 9.79
CA ARG A 203 -0.40 19.41 10.19
C ARG A 203 -0.61 17.92 10.08
N LEU A 204 -1.13 17.33 11.15
CA LEU A 204 -1.59 15.95 11.16
C LEU A 204 -3.09 15.93 10.90
N SER A 205 -3.54 15.04 10.05
CA SER A 205 -4.95 14.75 9.78
C SER A 205 -5.25 13.36 10.29
N LEU A 206 -6.18 13.24 11.23
CA LEU A 206 -6.64 11.94 11.74
C LEU A 206 -7.48 11.23 10.68
N HIS A 207 -7.31 9.92 10.54
CA HIS A 207 -8.13 9.11 9.63
C HIS A 207 -9.59 9.05 10.10
N ASN A 208 -9.79 8.92 11.41
CA ASN A 208 -11.10 8.97 12.04
C ASN A 208 -11.15 10.18 12.97
N PRO A 209 -11.86 11.28 12.59
CA PRO A 209 -11.97 12.48 13.41
C PRO A 209 -12.69 12.19 14.74
N ASP A 210 -11.98 12.41 15.87
CA ASP A 210 -12.51 12.27 17.22
C ASP A 210 -11.81 13.22 18.19
N PHE A 211 -12.57 13.98 18.94
CA PHE A 211 -12.04 14.97 19.90
C PHE A 211 -11.19 14.34 21.01
N THR A 212 -11.59 13.16 21.49
CA THR A 212 -10.84 12.45 22.55
C THR A 212 -9.49 11.97 22.02
N THR A 213 -9.47 11.40 20.82
CA THR A 213 -8.25 10.96 20.15
C THR A 213 -7.34 12.12 19.82
N ALA A 214 -7.87 13.22 19.29
CA ALA A 214 -7.12 14.45 19.02
C ALA A 214 -6.45 15.02 20.29
N ALA A 215 -7.22 15.10 21.40
CA ALA A 215 -6.70 15.58 22.68
C ALA A 215 -5.59 14.68 23.24
N ARG A 216 -5.74 13.36 23.14
CA ARG A 216 -4.71 12.39 23.57
C ARG A 216 -3.44 12.50 22.75
N VAL A 217 -3.56 12.61 21.42
CA VAL A 217 -2.40 12.79 20.53
C VAL A 217 -1.66 14.07 20.87
N VAL A 218 -2.37 15.19 21.08
CA VAL A 218 -1.78 16.46 21.48
C VAL A 218 -1.06 16.33 22.83
N ALA A 219 -1.67 15.67 23.82
CA ALA A 219 -1.06 15.49 25.13
C ALA A 219 0.24 14.67 25.04
N ILE A 220 0.24 13.59 24.26
CA ILE A 220 1.42 12.73 24.05
C ILE A 220 2.54 13.53 23.36
N ILE A 221 2.24 14.22 22.26
CA ILE A 221 3.25 15.01 21.54
C ILE A 221 3.84 16.09 22.43
N ASN A 222 3.02 16.81 23.18
CA ASN A 222 3.49 17.86 24.10
C ASN A 222 4.30 17.29 25.27
N GLY A 223 3.94 16.10 25.76
CA GLY A 223 4.68 15.40 26.81
C GLY A 223 6.07 14.96 26.32
N GLU A 224 6.16 14.34 25.16
CA GLU A 224 7.42 13.87 24.57
C GLU A 224 8.36 15.03 24.20
N LEU A 225 7.82 16.12 23.68
CA LEU A 225 8.62 17.30 23.31
C LEU A 225 8.91 18.26 24.48
N GLY A 226 8.32 18.03 25.64
CA GLY A 226 8.54 18.86 26.85
C GLY A 226 7.98 20.27 26.76
N GLY A 227 6.95 20.54 25.90
CA GLY A 227 6.38 21.87 25.75
C GLY A 227 5.07 21.86 24.94
N LYS A 228 4.50 23.05 24.73
CA LYS A 228 3.25 23.22 23.96
C LYS A 228 3.55 23.35 22.46
N PHE A 229 3.93 22.27 21.81
CA PHE A 229 4.26 22.24 20.39
C PHE A 229 3.10 21.74 19.52
N ALA A 230 2.15 20.99 20.08
CA ALA A 230 0.96 20.51 19.39
C ALA A 230 -0.30 21.15 19.94
N SER A 231 -1.25 21.45 19.04
CA SER A 231 -2.59 21.93 19.37
C SER A 231 -3.64 21.31 18.44
N ALA A 232 -4.77 20.89 18.99
CA ALA A 232 -5.89 20.44 18.18
C ALA A 232 -6.61 21.67 17.63
N ARG A 233 -6.81 21.71 16.32
CA ARG A 233 -7.60 22.73 15.63
C ARG A 233 -9.07 22.34 15.59
N ASP A 234 -9.33 21.06 15.34
CA ASP A 234 -10.65 20.43 15.32
C ASP A 234 -10.53 18.95 15.69
N SER A 235 -11.61 18.19 15.57
CA SER A 235 -11.65 16.75 15.89
C SER A 235 -10.72 15.88 15.02
N GLY A 236 -10.35 16.36 13.85
CA GLY A 236 -9.54 15.59 12.89
C GLY A 236 -8.21 16.22 12.54
N THR A 237 -7.92 17.44 13.05
CA THR A 237 -6.75 18.24 12.63
C THR A 237 -5.92 18.67 13.82
N ILE A 238 -4.64 18.37 13.79
CA ILE A 238 -3.68 18.75 14.82
C ILE A 238 -2.54 19.53 14.15
N ASP A 239 -2.31 20.75 14.60
CA ASP A 239 -1.17 21.57 14.18
C ASP A 239 0.01 21.30 15.12
N VAL A 240 1.19 21.03 14.55
CA VAL A 240 2.42 20.75 15.30
C VAL A 240 3.51 21.72 14.85
N VAL A 241 4.12 22.39 15.79
CA VAL A 241 5.28 23.28 15.60
C VAL A 241 6.56 22.49 15.86
N VAL A 242 7.52 22.58 14.96
CA VAL A 242 8.82 21.91 15.14
C VAL A 242 9.68 22.74 16.09
N PRO A 243 10.12 22.19 17.23
CA PRO A 243 11.05 22.90 18.12
C PRO A 243 12.44 22.97 17.45
N PHE A 244 13.06 24.12 17.52
CA PHE A 244 14.46 24.37 17.13
C PHE A 244 15.22 24.90 18.31
#